data_c9b3ecc04c51b983de363d90e90d50ff
#
_entry.id   c9b3ecc04c51b983de363d90e90d50ff
#
_cell.length_a   1.000
_cell.length_b   1.000
_cell.length_c   1.000
_cell.angle_alpha   90.00
_cell.angle_beta   90.00
_cell.angle_gamma   90.00
#
_symmetry.space_group_name_H-M   'P 1'
#
loop_
_entity.id
_entity.type
_entity.pdbx_description
1 polymer ?
#
loop_
_entity_poly.entity_id
_entity_poly.type
_entity_poly.pdbx_seq_one_letter_code
_entity_poly.pdbx_strand_id
1 'polypeptide(L)'
;MLAAPVFPRIPTGFPALDALLGGGWPTGVLTELLVSRHGSGELGLLSPALARLTAAGTTTRGTHARWVMLIAPPWIPYAPGLYWQGLALDRVLMVRVRQPPEALWVMDETLRSGACAG
;
A
#
# COMPACT_ATOMS: atom_id res chain seq x y z
N MET A 1 8.45 31.03 9.62
CA MET A 1 8.59 29.83 8.75
C MET A 1 7.50 28.83 9.14
N LEU A 2 6.70 28.45 8.18
CA LEU A 2 5.65 27.44 8.41
C LEU A 2 6.30 26.05 8.50
N ALA A 3 5.96 25.31 9.54
CA ALA A 3 6.40 23.91 9.64
C ALA A 3 5.73 23.08 8.55
N ALA A 4 6.46 22.13 7.97
CA ALA A 4 5.87 21.17 7.06
C ALA A 4 4.81 20.33 7.79
N PRO A 5 3.69 19.97 7.13
CA PRO A 5 2.70 19.10 7.76
C PRO A 5 3.33 17.76 8.13
N VAL A 6 2.97 17.26 9.31
CA VAL A 6 3.43 15.95 9.79
C VAL A 6 2.31 14.95 9.53
N PHE A 7 2.63 13.91 8.76
CA PHE A 7 1.71 12.81 8.49
C PHE A 7 2.10 11.58 9.30
N PRO A 8 1.12 10.79 9.76
CA PRO A 8 1.43 9.49 10.32
C PRO A 8 2.23 8.65 9.32
N ARG A 9 3.12 7.81 9.84
CA ARG A 9 4.01 7.01 9.02
C ARG A 9 3.83 5.54 9.33
N ILE A 10 4.03 4.71 8.31
CA ILE A 10 4.13 3.27 8.46
C ILE A 10 5.54 2.84 8.11
N PRO A 11 6.22 2.06 8.96
CA PRO A 11 7.58 1.60 8.66
C PRO A 11 7.63 0.86 7.32
N THR A 12 8.67 1.13 6.55
CA THR A 12 8.88 0.46 5.26
C THR A 12 9.33 -0.99 5.42
N GLY A 13 9.89 -1.34 6.58
CA GLY A 13 10.57 -2.61 6.81
C GLY A 13 12.05 -2.56 6.49
N PHE A 14 12.55 -1.43 6.00
CA PHE A 14 13.95 -1.20 5.69
C PHE A 14 14.48 -0.03 6.51
N PRO A 15 15.27 -0.28 7.57
CA PRO A 15 15.65 0.77 8.50
C PRO A 15 16.36 1.97 7.86
N ALA A 16 17.21 1.72 6.88
CA ALA A 16 17.90 2.80 6.18
C ALA A 16 16.93 3.71 5.41
N LEU A 17 15.90 3.12 4.81
CA LEU A 17 14.87 3.88 4.12
C LEU A 17 13.97 4.63 5.10
N ASP A 18 13.64 4.03 6.22
CA ASP A 18 12.87 4.68 7.28
C ASP A 18 13.57 5.93 7.80
N ALA A 19 14.90 5.86 7.98
CA ALA A 19 15.68 7.01 8.39
C ALA A 19 15.60 8.15 7.35
N LEU A 20 15.66 7.83 6.08
CA LEU A 20 15.56 8.82 5.00
C LEU A 20 14.15 9.41 4.88
N LEU A 21 13.12 8.62 5.17
CA LEU A 21 11.72 9.04 5.04
C LEU A 21 11.14 9.63 6.35
N GLY A 22 11.96 9.77 7.38
CA GLY A 22 11.48 10.28 8.66
C GLY A 22 10.53 9.33 9.39
N GLY A 23 10.74 8.02 9.25
CA GLY A 23 9.99 6.98 9.96
C GLY A 23 9.25 5.99 9.09
N GLY A 24 9.14 6.25 7.80
CA GLY A 24 8.50 5.33 6.86
C GLY A 24 7.62 6.02 5.83
N TRP A 25 6.75 5.24 5.20
CA TRP A 25 5.79 5.74 4.22
C TRP A 25 4.78 6.67 4.90
N PRO A 26 4.52 7.87 4.34
CA PRO A 26 3.45 8.71 4.86
C PRO A 26 2.08 8.08 4.56
N THR A 27 1.16 8.17 5.49
CA THR A 27 -0.22 7.69 5.31
C THR A 27 -1.17 8.87 5.11
N GLY A 28 -2.30 8.63 4.46
CA GLY A 28 -3.29 9.67 4.19
C GLY A 28 -2.91 10.63 3.08
N VAL A 29 -1.89 10.31 2.30
CA VAL A 29 -1.41 11.10 1.17
C VAL A 29 -1.06 10.20 0.00
N LEU A 30 -0.96 10.79 -1.19
CA LEU A 30 -0.51 10.07 -2.37
C LEU A 30 1.03 10.01 -2.37
N THR A 31 1.57 8.81 -2.49
CA THR A 31 2.99 8.60 -2.70
C THR A 31 3.21 8.03 -4.10
N GLU A 32 4.06 8.66 -4.87
CA GLU A 32 4.42 8.20 -6.21
C GLU A 32 5.82 7.59 -6.19
N LEU A 33 5.94 6.37 -6.70
CA LEU A 33 7.22 5.69 -6.89
C LEU A 33 7.58 5.73 -8.38
N LEU A 34 8.65 6.43 -8.68
CA LEU A 34 9.15 6.51 -10.06
C LEU A 34 10.13 5.37 -10.29
N VAL A 35 9.76 4.45 -11.16
CA VAL A 35 10.59 3.30 -11.51
C VAL A 35 10.98 3.37 -12.98
N SER A 36 12.19 2.89 -13.31
CA SER A 36 12.68 2.92 -14.68
C SER A 36 11.90 1.97 -15.59
N ARG A 37 11.37 0.88 -15.01
CA ARG A 37 10.52 -0.08 -15.70
C ARG A 37 9.73 -0.90 -14.69
N HIS A 38 8.56 -1.38 -15.10
CA HIS A 38 7.74 -2.23 -14.25
C HIS A 38 8.44 -3.57 -13.96
N GLY A 39 8.23 -4.09 -12.74
CA GLY A 39 8.84 -5.34 -12.31
C GLY A 39 10.27 -5.19 -11.80
N SER A 40 10.71 -3.98 -11.47
CA SER A 40 12.04 -3.73 -10.93
C SER A 40 12.13 -3.85 -9.41
N GLY A 41 11.09 -4.41 -8.76
CA GLY A 41 11.09 -4.65 -7.32
C GLY A 41 10.18 -3.73 -6.51
N GLU A 42 9.37 -2.91 -7.15
CA GLU A 42 8.49 -1.96 -6.50
C GLU A 42 7.51 -2.62 -5.53
N LEU A 43 6.97 -3.77 -5.89
CA LEU A 43 6.05 -4.49 -5.01
C LEU A 43 6.78 -5.07 -3.80
N GLY A 44 7.99 -5.57 -3.99
CA GLY A 44 8.85 -6.04 -2.89
C GLY A 44 9.21 -4.92 -1.92
N LEU A 45 9.39 -3.71 -2.43
CA LEU A 45 9.64 -2.54 -1.61
C LEU A 45 8.45 -2.17 -0.73
N LEU A 46 7.23 -2.34 -1.23
CA LEU A 46 6.00 -2.01 -0.51
C LEU A 46 5.51 -3.15 0.38
N SER A 47 5.91 -4.39 0.11
CA SER A 47 5.34 -5.57 0.75
C SER A 47 5.41 -5.57 2.28
N PRO A 48 6.50 -5.15 2.94
CA PRO A 48 6.51 -5.12 4.41
C PRO A 48 5.43 -4.22 5.00
N ALA A 49 5.22 -3.05 4.41
CA ALA A 49 4.16 -2.13 4.83
C ALA A 49 2.78 -2.71 4.55
N LEU A 50 2.58 -3.30 3.37
CA LEU A 50 1.32 -3.94 3.01
C LEU A 50 1.00 -5.12 3.92
N ALA A 51 2.01 -5.89 4.31
CA ALA A 51 1.85 -6.98 5.28
C ALA A 51 1.31 -6.45 6.62
N ARG A 52 1.85 -5.35 7.11
CA ARG A 52 1.37 -4.71 8.34
C ARG A 52 -0.08 -4.23 8.22
N LEU A 53 -0.42 -3.62 7.09
CA LEU A 53 -1.76 -3.07 6.87
C LEU A 53 -2.81 -4.16 6.75
N THR A 54 -2.48 -5.31 6.17
CA THR A 54 -3.39 -6.43 6.02
C THR A 54 -3.43 -7.35 7.23
N ALA A 55 -2.47 -7.24 8.13
CA ALA A 55 -2.44 -8.07 9.32
C ALA A 55 -3.68 -7.81 10.19
N ALA A 56 -4.31 -8.88 10.65
CA ALA A 56 -5.36 -8.79 11.66
C ALA A 56 -4.70 -8.41 12.98
N GLY A 57 -4.48 -7.13 13.19
CA GLY A 57 -3.92 -6.63 14.44
C GLY A 57 -4.93 -6.78 15.56
N THR A 58 -4.54 -7.45 16.61
CA THR A 58 -5.14 -7.23 17.91
C THR A 58 -4.80 -5.82 18.33
N THR A 59 -5.69 -4.91 18.12
CA THR A 59 -5.42 -3.56 18.54
C THR A 59 -6.27 -3.18 19.71
N THR A 60 -5.60 -2.63 20.67
CA THR A 60 -6.19 -2.01 21.83
C THR A 60 -7.05 -0.77 21.48
N ARG A 61 -7.21 -0.43 20.23
CA ARG A 61 -8.01 0.73 19.78
C ARG A 61 -8.60 0.57 18.37
N GLY A 62 -9.20 -0.58 18.07
CA GLY A 62 -10.11 -0.67 16.91
C GLY A 62 -9.50 -0.47 15.53
N THR A 63 -8.21 -0.64 15.35
CA THR A 63 -7.63 -0.73 14.02
C THR A 63 -7.93 -2.09 13.44
N HIS A 64 -8.99 -2.15 12.68
CA HIS A 64 -9.34 -3.34 11.91
C HIS A 64 -8.29 -3.56 10.82
N ALA A 65 -8.02 -4.83 10.50
CA ALA A 65 -7.26 -5.18 9.31
C ALA A 65 -7.85 -4.44 8.10
N ARG A 66 -6.99 -3.83 7.31
CA ARG A 66 -7.41 -3.03 6.17
C ARG A 66 -7.24 -3.79 4.88
N TRP A 67 -8.06 -3.45 3.92
CA TRP A 67 -7.96 -3.98 2.57
C TRP A 67 -6.83 -3.29 1.82
N VAL A 68 -6.10 -4.05 1.04
CA VAL A 68 -5.17 -3.54 0.03
C VAL A 68 -5.78 -3.79 -1.33
N MET A 69 -5.87 -2.78 -2.15
CA MET A 69 -6.37 -2.89 -3.51
C MET A 69 -5.26 -2.64 -4.51
N LEU A 70 -5.02 -3.62 -5.38
CA LEU A 70 -4.10 -3.52 -6.49
C LEU A 70 -4.91 -3.18 -7.75
N ILE A 71 -4.80 -1.96 -8.21
CA ILE A 71 -5.61 -1.44 -9.31
C ILE A 71 -4.79 -1.43 -10.58
N ALA A 72 -5.26 -2.15 -11.60
CA ALA A 72 -4.64 -2.23 -12.92
C ALA A 72 -3.12 -2.50 -12.86
N PRO A 73 -2.67 -3.48 -12.07
CA PRO A 73 -1.24 -3.76 -12.05
C PRO A 73 -0.78 -4.19 -13.46
N PRO A 74 0.43 -3.80 -13.89
CA PRO A 74 0.92 -4.13 -15.23
C PRO A 74 1.11 -5.64 -15.44
N TRP A 75 1.33 -6.38 -14.34
CA TRP A 75 1.46 -7.83 -14.34
C TRP A 75 0.55 -8.41 -13.26
N ILE A 76 0.12 -9.66 -13.47
CA ILE A 76 -0.64 -10.37 -12.43
C ILE A 76 0.31 -10.65 -11.27
N PRO A 77 0.04 -10.13 -10.06
CA PRO A 77 0.87 -10.43 -8.91
C PRO A 77 0.88 -11.92 -8.59
N TYR A 78 2.06 -12.41 -8.20
CA TYR A 78 2.22 -13.80 -7.81
C TYR A 78 1.76 -13.99 -6.37
N ALA A 79 0.57 -14.55 -6.20
CA ALA A 79 -0.07 -14.67 -4.87
C ALA A 79 0.78 -15.44 -3.85
N PRO A 80 1.41 -16.59 -4.17
CA PRO A 80 2.28 -17.25 -3.21
C PRO A 80 3.44 -16.37 -2.74
N GLY A 81 3.99 -15.55 -3.63
CA GLY A 81 5.06 -14.60 -3.25
C GLY A 81 4.57 -13.55 -2.28
N LEU A 82 3.38 -13.02 -2.48
CA LEU A 82 2.77 -12.06 -1.55
C LEU A 82 2.50 -12.70 -0.19
N TYR A 83 2.01 -13.93 -0.19
CA TYR A 83 1.78 -14.68 1.03
C TYR A 83 3.08 -14.89 1.82
N TRP A 84 4.16 -15.29 1.14
CA TRP A 84 5.47 -15.48 1.79
C TRP A 84 6.06 -14.18 2.32
N GLN A 85 5.68 -13.05 1.75
CA GLN A 85 6.07 -11.74 2.24
C GLN A 85 5.20 -11.24 3.40
N GLY A 86 4.24 -12.04 3.82
CA GLY A 86 3.44 -11.77 5.01
C GLY A 86 2.10 -11.08 4.76
N LEU A 87 1.70 -10.87 3.49
CA LEU A 87 0.39 -10.29 3.21
C LEU A 87 -0.72 -11.30 3.51
N ALA A 88 -1.78 -10.82 4.15
CA ALA A 88 -3.01 -11.58 4.33
C ALA A 88 -3.81 -11.53 3.03
N LEU A 89 -3.75 -12.59 2.24
CA LEU A 89 -4.35 -12.62 0.90
C LEU A 89 -5.87 -12.43 0.90
N ASP A 90 -6.54 -12.78 1.98
CA ASP A 90 -7.97 -12.54 2.16
C ASP A 90 -8.31 -11.05 2.33
N ARG A 91 -7.31 -10.20 2.41
CA ARG A 91 -7.43 -8.74 2.50
C ARG A 91 -6.80 -8.03 1.30
N VAL A 92 -6.48 -8.75 0.25
CA VAL A 92 -5.92 -8.19 -0.98
C VAL A 92 -6.91 -8.40 -2.12
N LEU A 93 -7.31 -7.31 -2.75
CA LEU A 93 -8.16 -7.34 -3.94
C LEU A 93 -7.35 -6.84 -5.13
N MET A 94 -7.50 -7.53 -6.24
CA MET A 94 -6.94 -7.10 -7.51
C MET A 94 -8.05 -6.70 -8.47
N VAL A 95 -7.99 -5.50 -8.99
CA VAL A 95 -8.97 -4.98 -9.95
C VAL A 95 -8.30 -4.85 -11.31
N ARG A 96 -8.85 -5.55 -12.27
CA ARG A 96 -8.44 -5.42 -13.67
C ARG A 96 -9.38 -4.44 -14.36
N VAL A 97 -8.82 -3.57 -15.15
CA VAL A 97 -9.60 -2.59 -15.93
C VAL A 97 -9.32 -2.76 -17.42
N ARG A 98 -10.26 -2.37 -18.23
CA ARG A 98 -10.13 -2.44 -19.70
C ARG A 98 -9.52 -1.17 -20.28
N GLN A 99 -9.79 -0.03 -19.64
CA GLN A 99 -9.35 1.29 -20.11
C GLN A 99 -8.82 2.11 -18.92
N PRO A 100 -7.81 2.96 -19.13
CA PRO A 100 -7.24 3.77 -18.06
C PRO A 100 -8.23 4.60 -17.25
N PRO A 101 -9.30 5.22 -17.81
CA PRO A 101 -10.26 5.95 -17.00
C PRO A 101 -10.97 5.11 -15.94
N GLU A 102 -11.16 3.81 -16.18
CA GLU A 102 -11.77 2.90 -15.20
C GLU A 102 -10.89 2.77 -13.95
N ALA A 103 -9.57 2.78 -14.11
CA ALA A 103 -8.65 2.71 -12.99
C ALA A 103 -8.80 3.91 -12.06
N LEU A 104 -8.95 5.11 -12.61
CA LEU A 104 -9.18 6.32 -11.82
C LEU A 104 -10.51 6.26 -11.08
N TRP A 105 -11.54 5.76 -11.74
CA TRP A 105 -12.85 5.60 -11.10
C TRP A 105 -12.79 4.60 -9.95
N VAL A 106 -12.15 3.45 -10.14
CA VAL A 106 -11.97 2.44 -9.10
C VAL A 106 -11.20 3.02 -7.93
N MET A 107 -10.13 3.78 -8.19
CA MET A 107 -9.34 4.41 -7.15
C MET A 107 -10.19 5.39 -6.33
N ASP A 108 -10.96 6.23 -6.99
CA ASP A 108 -11.85 7.19 -6.31
C ASP A 108 -12.88 6.49 -5.42
N GLU A 109 -13.55 5.48 -5.95
CA GLU A 109 -14.54 4.69 -5.18
C GLU A 109 -13.89 3.97 -4.00
N THR A 110 -12.70 3.41 -4.20
CA THR A 110 -11.95 2.71 -3.15
C THR A 110 -11.59 3.66 -2.00
N LEU A 111 -11.09 4.85 -2.32
CA LEU A 111 -10.73 5.84 -1.31
C LEU A 111 -11.97 6.35 -0.57
N ARG A 112 -13.08 6.53 -1.25
CA ARG A 112 -14.34 6.97 -0.63
C ARG A 112 -14.91 5.94 0.32
N SER A 113 -14.69 4.65 0.07
CA SER A 113 -15.22 3.58 0.92
C SER A 113 -14.64 3.59 2.34
N GLY A 114 -13.42 4.10 2.50
CA GLY A 114 -12.72 4.10 3.78
C GLY A 114 -12.28 2.71 4.27
N ALA A 115 -12.49 1.65 3.49
CA ALA A 115 -12.14 0.29 3.88
C ALA A 115 -10.68 -0.06 3.59
N CYS A 116 -10.05 0.67 2.69
CA CYS A 116 -8.69 0.43 2.29
C CYS A 116 -7.69 1.24 3.12
N ALA A 117 -6.48 0.70 3.24
CA ALA A 117 -5.36 1.41 3.80
C ALA A 117 -4.90 2.51 2.82
N GLY A 118 -4.74 3.72 3.29
CA GLY A 118 -4.31 4.86 2.49
C GLY A 118 -3.51 5.86 3.27
#